data_fbee5b710d8a377d0f9b467f58ff4d2b
#
_entry.id   fbee5b710d8a377d0f9b467f58ff4d2b
#
_cell.length_a   1.000
_cell.length_b   1.000
_cell.length_c   1.000
_cell.angle_alpha   90.00
_cell.angle_beta   90.00
_cell.angle_gamma   90.00
#
_symmetry.space_group_name_H-M   'P 1'
#
loop_
_entity.id
_entity.type
_entity.pdbx_description
1 polymer ?
#
loop_
_entity_poly.entity_id
_entity_poly.type
_entity_poly.pdbx_seq_one_letter_code
_entity_poly.pdbx_strand_id
1 'polypeptide(L)'
;MSIARLRSENTSLTSEESARLSELISEWQLLSDISFADLVLWVPKRRDASSWPEGHIAIAQIRPMTAATVFTHDLIGEEITWGSRPHIDHALSTGEIVRDTEQVRLGDFTVKEETIPVLYEGKIIAVISRYRNVETMRQPSKLELNYREIANLIYRMIAEGNFPVQEGVYLAEAAPRVGDGLVRLDVDGTVIFASPNARSAFIQAGWTKDMEGVNFGEILDSLIESALQREPREENWRVSMSGRTLRRDEFENASGVIDLLSIPLTAGENRIGAVVLVHNVTELRRKDRALVSKDATIREIHHRVKNNLQAVSALLRLQARRVDDPAASAAIEEAVRRVASIAIVHETLATNDKDNVDFDEVISKIMTSAPELSERSSEITISQRGNFGEIPSILATPLALVLTELIHNALEHGLAKIGTGVVVSVSPVENGRTGSATESRSSESRTLEVIVSDDGAGLPEGFSLEKNMNLGLQIVTTLTENELAGTIQFERGERGTQVKIRFDAHYSRS
;
A
#
# COMPACT_ATOMS: atom_id res chain seq x y z
N MET A 1 -12.56 20.04 0.21
CA MET A 1 -14.00 19.70 0.18
C MET A 1 -14.13 18.40 -0.59
N SER A 2 -14.91 17.40 -0.14
CA SER A 2 -15.01 16.12 -0.87
C SER A 2 -15.84 16.30 -2.14
N ILE A 3 -15.41 15.73 -3.27
CA ILE A 3 -16.13 15.76 -4.56
C ILE A 3 -17.57 15.23 -4.39
N ALA A 4 -17.75 14.20 -3.55
CA ALA A 4 -19.08 13.66 -3.24
C ALA A 4 -20.01 14.68 -2.56
N ARG A 5 -19.48 15.55 -1.70
CA ARG A 5 -20.25 16.58 -1.01
C ARG A 5 -20.64 17.74 -1.95
N LEU A 6 -19.72 18.15 -2.84
CA LEU A 6 -20.02 19.16 -3.87
C LEU A 6 -21.13 18.71 -4.82
N ARG A 7 -21.17 17.40 -5.15
CA ARG A 7 -22.24 16.82 -5.99
C ARG A 7 -23.59 16.81 -5.30
N SER A 8 -23.66 16.43 -4.01
CA SER A 8 -24.94 16.27 -3.30
C SER A 8 -25.58 17.57 -2.86
N GLU A 9 -24.78 18.59 -2.53
CA GLU A 9 -25.28 19.85 -1.96
C GLU A 9 -25.65 20.91 -3.03
N ASN A 10 -25.07 20.84 -4.23
CA ASN A 10 -25.16 21.92 -5.22
C ASN A 10 -25.70 21.50 -6.59
N THR A 11 -26.06 20.23 -6.79
CA THR A 11 -26.50 19.73 -8.10
C THR A 11 -27.73 18.85 -7.97
N SER A 12 -28.56 18.82 -9.05
CA SER A 12 -29.73 17.95 -9.16
C SER A 12 -29.42 16.60 -9.84
N LEU A 13 -28.18 16.12 -9.75
CA LEU A 13 -27.77 14.85 -10.34
C LEU A 13 -28.37 13.65 -9.59
N THR A 14 -28.82 12.65 -10.33
CA THR A 14 -29.21 11.36 -9.76
C THR A 14 -27.98 10.57 -9.30
N SER A 15 -28.21 9.50 -8.52
CA SER A 15 -27.11 8.60 -8.11
C SER A 15 -26.41 7.94 -9.31
N GLU A 16 -27.17 7.59 -10.35
CA GLU A 16 -26.66 6.97 -11.58
C GLU A 16 -25.85 7.96 -12.42
N GLU A 17 -26.37 9.19 -12.61
CA GLU A 17 -25.61 10.27 -13.26
C GLU A 17 -24.32 10.60 -12.52
N SER A 18 -24.35 10.59 -11.18
CA SER A 18 -23.18 10.81 -10.35
C SER A 18 -22.15 9.68 -10.46
N ALA A 19 -22.60 8.42 -10.53
CA ALA A 19 -21.75 7.26 -10.77
C ALA A 19 -21.08 7.36 -12.14
N ARG A 20 -21.83 7.71 -13.19
CA ARG A 20 -21.30 7.91 -14.55
C ARG A 20 -20.21 8.98 -14.61
N LEU A 21 -20.40 10.10 -13.93
CA LEU A 21 -19.35 11.13 -13.84
C LEU A 21 -18.12 10.64 -13.05
N SER A 22 -18.30 9.75 -12.07
CA SER A 22 -17.18 9.17 -11.35
C SER A 22 -16.36 8.24 -12.23
N GLU A 23 -17.00 7.41 -13.06
CA GLU A 23 -16.34 6.59 -14.07
C GLU A 23 -15.58 7.45 -15.07
N LEU A 24 -16.18 8.54 -15.56
CA LEU A 24 -15.52 9.47 -16.47
C LEU A 24 -14.27 10.12 -15.83
N ILE A 25 -14.37 10.52 -14.56
CA ILE A 25 -13.25 11.12 -13.81
C ILE A 25 -12.12 10.10 -13.61
N SER A 26 -12.41 8.81 -13.50
CA SER A 26 -11.35 7.79 -13.41
C SER A 26 -10.47 7.72 -14.67
N GLU A 27 -11.02 8.07 -15.84
CA GLU A 27 -10.31 8.09 -17.12
C GLU A 27 -9.69 9.47 -17.47
N TRP A 28 -9.78 10.43 -16.59
CA TRP A 28 -9.43 11.82 -16.90
C TRP A 28 -7.97 12.06 -17.23
N GLN A 29 -7.05 11.31 -16.58
CA GLN A 29 -5.63 11.43 -16.90
C GLN A 29 -5.35 11.05 -18.35
N LEU A 30 -5.98 9.97 -18.84
CA LEU A 30 -5.92 9.58 -20.24
C LEU A 30 -6.33 10.73 -21.15
N LEU A 31 -7.52 11.32 -20.91
CA LEU A 31 -8.07 12.38 -21.75
C LEU A 31 -7.22 13.65 -21.76
N SER A 32 -6.71 14.05 -20.61
CA SER A 32 -5.85 15.19 -20.44
C SER A 32 -4.53 15.00 -21.18
N ASP A 33 -3.89 13.84 -21.00
CA ASP A 33 -2.57 13.53 -21.57
C ASP A 33 -2.58 13.40 -23.09
N ILE A 34 -3.59 12.73 -23.68
CA ILE A 34 -3.71 12.62 -25.15
C ILE A 34 -4.11 13.94 -25.82
N SER A 35 -4.75 14.84 -25.09
CA SER A 35 -5.17 16.15 -25.62
C SER A 35 -4.18 17.27 -25.35
N PHE A 36 -3.14 17.04 -24.55
CA PHE A 36 -2.16 18.05 -24.11
C PHE A 36 -2.85 19.29 -23.52
N ALA A 37 -3.86 19.06 -22.65
CA ALA A 37 -4.74 20.12 -22.19
C ALA A 37 -5.20 19.90 -20.76
N ASP A 38 -5.40 21.01 -20.03
CA ASP A 38 -6.11 21.01 -18.77
C ASP A 38 -7.61 20.75 -19.03
N LEU A 39 -8.24 19.96 -18.17
CA LEU A 39 -9.68 19.67 -18.22
C LEU A 39 -10.37 20.12 -16.94
N VAL A 40 -11.53 20.73 -17.10
CA VAL A 40 -12.43 21.09 -16.00
C VAL A 40 -13.81 20.55 -16.28
N LEU A 41 -14.42 19.86 -15.31
CA LEU A 41 -15.78 19.33 -15.40
C LEU A 41 -16.77 20.26 -14.71
N TRP A 42 -17.67 20.80 -15.49
CA TRP A 42 -18.73 21.67 -15.07
C TRP A 42 -20.07 20.93 -14.99
N VAL A 43 -20.75 21.05 -13.87
CA VAL A 43 -22.09 20.48 -13.69
C VAL A 43 -23.10 21.63 -13.54
N PRO A 44 -24.27 21.54 -14.18
CA PRO A 44 -25.28 22.59 -14.07
C PRO A 44 -25.82 22.68 -12.63
N LYS A 45 -25.80 23.90 -12.08
CA LYS A 45 -26.42 24.24 -10.78
C LYS A 45 -27.89 24.57 -10.99
N ARG A 46 -28.78 23.75 -10.40
CA ARG A 46 -30.24 23.88 -10.53
C ARG A 46 -30.90 23.76 -9.17
N ARG A 47 -32.03 24.41 -8.99
CA ARG A 47 -32.84 24.22 -7.75
C ARG A 47 -33.49 22.84 -7.70
N ASP A 48 -33.94 22.37 -8.87
CA ASP A 48 -34.52 21.03 -9.05
C ASP A 48 -34.23 20.55 -10.49
N ALA A 49 -34.53 19.28 -10.77
CA ALA A 49 -34.23 18.65 -12.06
C ALA A 49 -34.96 19.29 -13.26
N SER A 50 -36.07 19.99 -13.04
CA SER A 50 -36.91 20.63 -14.07
C SER A 50 -36.58 22.12 -14.28
N SER A 51 -35.89 22.76 -13.34
CA SER A 51 -35.56 24.17 -13.43
C SER A 51 -34.43 24.45 -14.40
N TRP A 52 -34.44 25.63 -15.02
CA TRP A 52 -33.33 26.12 -15.84
C TRP A 52 -32.10 26.30 -14.95
N PRO A 53 -30.87 26.02 -15.44
CA PRO A 53 -29.67 26.22 -14.66
C PRO A 53 -29.45 27.69 -14.29
N GLU A 54 -29.11 27.95 -13.02
CA GLU A 54 -28.69 29.28 -12.56
C GLU A 54 -27.21 29.56 -12.93
N GLY A 55 -26.47 28.52 -13.21
CA GLY A 55 -25.06 28.54 -13.56
C GLY A 55 -24.43 27.13 -13.56
N HIS A 56 -23.14 27.07 -13.39
CA HIS A 56 -22.38 25.83 -13.35
C HIS A 56 -21.40 25.83 -12.16
N ILE A 57 -21.08 24.64 -11.68
CA ILE A 57 -20.06 24.42 -10.64
C ILE A 57 -18.99 23.47 -11.16
N ALA A 58 -17.72 23.80 -10.93
CA ALA A 58 -16.60 22.92 -11.24
C ALA A 58 -16.50 21.81 -10.18
N ILE A 59 -16.65 20.55 -10.59
CA ILE A 59 -16.60 19.39 -9.67
C ILE A 59 -15.33 18.58 -9.78
N ALA A 60 -14.60 18.70 -10.89
CA ALA A 60 -13.30 18.04 -11.08
C ALA A 60 -12.42 18.85 -12.00
N GLN A 61 -11.10 18.72 -11.80
CA GLN A 61 -10.05 19.32 -12.63
C GLN A 61 -8.89 18.34 -12.74
N ILE A 62 -8.27 18.27 -13.90
CA ILE A 62 -7.03 17.50 -14.12
C ILE A 62 -6.06 18.32 -14.99
N ARG A 63 -4.77 18.14 -14.72
CA ARG A 63 -3.66 18.76 -15.45
C ARG A 63 -2.92 17.69 -16.26
N PRO A 64 -2.50 18.00 -17.49
CA PRO A 64 -1.76 17.05 -18.31
C PRO A 64 -0.36 16.80 -17.72
N MET A 65 0.11 15.56 -17.80
CA MET A 65 1.52 15.22 -17.55
C MET A 65 2.37 15.39 -18.82
N THR A 66 1.73 15.50 -19.98
CA THR A 66 2.35 15.56 -21.31
C THR A 66 2.57 16.99 -21.82
N ALA A 67 2.01 18.00 -21.14
CA ALA A 67 2.14 19.42 -21.49
C ALA A 67 2.16 20.33 -20.25
N ALA A 68 2.53 21.58 -20.43
CA ALA A 68 2.46 22.58 -19.36
C ALA A 68 1.01 22.94 -19.05
N THR A 69 0.65 22.98 -17.77
CA THR A 69 -0.67 23.43 -17.29
C THR A 69 -0.87 24.92 -17.52
N VAL A 70 -2.11 25.32 -17.76
CA VAL A 70 -2.52 26.73 -17.86
C VAL A 70 -3.09 27.27 -16.54
N PHE A 71 -3.42 26.38 -15.61
CA PHE A 71 -3.98 26.75 -14.30
C PHE A 71 -2.97 26.58 -13.18
N THR A 72 -2.69 27.65 -12.46
CA THR A 72 -1.82 27.66 -11.27
C THR A 72 -2.56 27.31 -9.97
N HIS A 73 -3.89 27.37 -9.98
CA HIS A 73 -4.77 27.08 -8.84
C HIS A 73 -5.86 26.10 -9.22
N ASP A 74 -6.51 25.51 -8.21
CA ASP A 74 -7.61 24.58 -8.41
C ASP A 74 -8.93 25.36 -8.56
N LEU A 75 -9.71 24.97 -9.58
CA LEU A 75 -11.04 25.53 -9.85
C LEU A 75 -12.16 24.73 -9.19
N ILE A 76 -11.86 23.61 -8.53
CA ILE A 76 -12.87 22.74 -7.90
C ILE A 76 -13.67 23.52 -6.85
N GLY A 77 -14.98 23.57 -7.04
CA GLY A 77 -15.90 24.35 -6.20
C GLY A 77 -16.14 25.77 -6.70
N GLU A 78 -15.47 26.21 -7.79
CA GLU A 78 -15.76 27.49 -8.40
C GLU A 78 -17.13 27.47 -9.07
N GLU A 79 -17.92 28.54 -8.83
CA GLU A 79 -19.24 28.71 -9.40
C GLU A 79 -19.22 29.83 -10.46
N ILE A 80 -19.83 29.55 -11.59
CA ILE A 80 -20.04 30.53 -12.66
C ILE A 80 -21.54 30.70 -12.92
N THR A 81 -21.95 31.95 -13.12
CA THR A 81 -23.38 32.26 -13.43
C THR A 81 -23.68 31.97 -14.89
N TRP A 82 -24.91 31.61 -15.18
CA TRP A 82 -25.40 31.47 -16.55
C TRP A 82 -25.18 32.77 -17.36
N GLY A 83 -24.69 32.64 -18.58
CA GLY A 83 -24.31 33.75 -19.46
C GLY A 83 -22.85 34.23 -19.31
N SER A 84 -22.15 33.88 -18.23
CA SER A 84 -20.75 34.30 -18.03
C SER A 84 -19.75 33.51 -18.88
N ARG A 85 -20.09 32.29 -19.26
CA ARG A 85 -19.32 31.39 -20.13
C ARG A 85 -20.20 30.82 -21.25
N PRO A 86 -20.44 31.59 -22.34
CA PRO A 86 -21.39 31.22 -23.39
C PRO A 86 -21.15 29.87 -24.05
N HIS A 87 -19.88 29.44 -24.15
CA HIS A 87 -19.53 28.13 -24.74
C HIS A 87 -19.99 26.96 -23.90
N ILE A 88 -19.91 27.07 -22.56
CA ILE A 88 -20.37 26.04 -21.63
C ILE A 88 -21.92 25.97 -21.69
N ASP A 89 -22.58 27.15 -21.66
CA ASP A 89 -24.03 27.26 -21.74
C ASP A 89 -24.55 26.67 -23.07
N HIS A 90 -23.87 26.96 -24.16
CA HIS A 90 -24.23 26.45 -25.48
C HIS A 90 -24.08 24.92 -25.55
N ALA A 91 -22.93 24.39 -25.13
CA ALA A 91 -22.69 22.95 -25.13
C ALA A 91 -23.73 22.18 -24.25
N LEU A 92 -24.11 22.75 -23.08
CA LEU A 92 -25.16 22.17 -22.23
C LEU A 92 -26.53 22.20 -22.91
N SER A 93 -26.85 23.27 -23.66
CA SER A 93 -28.18 23.46 -24.26
C SER A 93 -28.38 22.68 -25.54
N THR A 94 -27.33 22.59 -26.39
CA THR A 94 -27.45 22.01 -27.73
C THR A 94 -26.92 20.58 -27.82
N GLY A 95 -26.06 20.16 -26.92
CA GLY A 95 -25.37 18.87 -27.02
C GLY A 95 -24.27 18.85 -28.08
N GLU A 96 -23.86 20.00 -28.57
CA GLU A 96 -22.81 20.09 -29.59
C GLU A 96 -21.46 20.43 -28.97
N ILE A 97 -20.39 19.87 -29.52
CA ILE A 97 -19.02 20.23 -29.16
C ILE A 97 -18.75 21.64 -29.71
N VAL A 98 -18.47 22.59 -28.83
CA VAL A 98 -18.17 23.98 -29.21
C VAL A 98 -16.65 24.15 -29.24
N ARG A 99 -16.14 24.60 -30.39
CA ARG A 99 -14.75 24.93 -30.58
C ARG A 99 -14.59 26.43 -30.70
N ASP A 100 -13.90 27.00 -29.72
CA ASP A 100 -13.58 28.41 -29.82
C ASP A 100 -12.53 28.66 -30.92
N THR A 101 -12.88 29.54 -31.87
CA THR A 101 -11.97 30.01 -32.89
C THR A 101 -11.11 31.16 -32.38
N GLU A 102 -11.54 31.83 -31.32
CA GLU A 102 -10.86 32.95 -30.69
C GLU A 102 -9.92 32.47 -29.58
N GLN A 103 -8.80 33.13 -29.45
CA GLN A 103 -7.83 32.87 -28.38
C GLN A 103 -8.20 33.72 -27.16
N VAL A 104 -8.38 33.10 -26.04
CA VAL A 104 -8.69 33.78 -24.77
C VAL A 104 -7.42 33.89 -23.93
N ARG A 105 -7.20 35.06 -23.35
CA ARG A 105 -6.10 35.26 -22.41
C ARG A 105 -6.52 34.84 -21.00
N LEU A 106 -5.83 33.88 -20.43
CA LEU A 106 -6.06 33.37 -19.10
C LEU A 106 -4.79 33.58 -18.26
N GLY A 107 -4.79 34.67 -17.46
CA GLY A 107 -3.56 35.13 -16.79
C GLY A 107 -2.44 35.46 -17.76
N ASP A 108 -1.32 34.79 -17.63
CA ASP A 108 -0.13 34.96 -18.49
C ASP A 108 -0.18 34.10 -19.75
N PHE A 109 -1.18 33.22 -19.91
CA PHE A 109 -1.26 32.28 -21.03
C PHE A 109 -2.33 32.67 -22.04
N THR A 110 -2.02 32.46 -23.32
CA THR A 110 -3.00 32.50 -24.41
C THR A 110 -3.51 31.08 -24.63
N VAL A 111 -4.82 30.84 -24.41
CA VAL A 111 -5.43 29.50 -24.45
C VAL A 111 -6.50 29.44 -25.53
N LYS A 112 -6.72 28.22 -26.04
CA LYS A 112 -7.93 27.85 -26.78
C LYS A 112 -8.82 26.99 -25.86
N GLU A 113 -10.08 27.40 -25.72
CA GLU A 113 -11.10 26.65 -25.02
C GLU A 113 -11.90 25.82 -26.02
N GLU A 114 -12.25 24.61 -25.64
CA GLU A 114 -13.18 23.73 -26.33
C GLU A 114 -14.08 23.11 -25.28
N THR A 115 -15.40 23.13 -25.52
CA THR A 115 -16.37 22.57 -24.58
C THR A 115 -17.06 21.37 -25.16
N ILE A 116 -17.11 20.29 -24.38
CA ILE A 116 -17.59 18.98 -24.77
C ILE A 116 -18.75 18.60 -23.84
N PRO A 117 -19.99 18.42 -24.35
CA PRO A 117 -21.09 17.93 -23.54
C PRO A 117 -20.87 16.48 -23.12
N VAL A 118 -21.27 16.15 -21.89
CA VAL A 118 -21.28 14.78 -21.37
C VAL A 118 -22.71 14.24 -21.45
N LEU A 119 -22.95 13.37 -22.41
CA LEU A 119 -24.26 12.74 -22.64
C LEU A 119 -24.35 11.43 -21.83
N TYR A 120 -25.47 11.25 -21.15
CA TYR A 120 -25.84 10.01 -20.48
C TYR A 120 -27.34 9.77 -20.61
N GLU A 121 -27.75 8.60 -21.15
CA GLU A 121 -29.14 8.22 -21.39
C GLU A 121 -29.99 9.32 -22.09
N GLY A 122 -29.39 9.95 -23.09
CA GLY A 122 -30.07 11.01 -23.86
C GLY A 122 -30.14 12.38 -23.17
N LYS A 123 -29.54 12.54 -21.99
CA LYS A 123 -29.50 13.79 -21.22
C LYS A 123 -28.07 14.30 -21.10
N ILE A 124 -27.87 15.60 -21.23
CA ILE A 124 -26.59 16.22 -20.98
C ILE A 124 -26.48 16.50 -19.47
N ILE A 125 -25.57 15.79 -18.81
CA ILE A 125 -25.40 15.83 -17.35
C ILE A 125 -24.28 16.75 -16.88
N ALA A 126 -23.29 17.04 -17.75
CA ALA A 126 -22.14 17.88 -17.47
C ALA A 126 -21.53 18.43 -18.77
N VAL A 127 -20.57 19.35 -18.62
CA VAL A 127 -19.75 19.86 -19.73
C VAL A 127 -18.27 19.80 -19.34
N ILE A 128 -17.42 19.26 -20.21
CA ILE A 128 -15.96 19.32 -20.07
C ILE A 128 -15.47 20.56 -20.79
N SER A 129 -14.75 21.44 -20.11
CA SER A 129 -13.92 22.48 -20.74
C SER A 129 -12.49 21.99 -20.86
N ARG A 130 -11.96 22.02 -22.08
CA ARG A 130 -10.59 21.67 -22.43
C ARG A 130 -9.81 22.92 -22.74
N TYR A 131 -8.74 23.21 -21.99
CA TYR A 131 -7.91 24.39 -22.12
C TYR A 131 -6.52 24.01 -22.63
N ARG A 132 -6.15 24.55 -23.78
CA ARG A 132 -4.86 24.27 -24.40
C ARG A 132 -4.06 25.55 -24.56
N ASN A 133 -2.80 25.55 -24.09
CA ASN A 133 -1.88 26.65 -24.28
C ASN A 133 -1.50 26.76 -25.77
N VAL A 134 -1.65 27.98 -26.32
CA VAL A 134 -1.36 28.29 -27.74
C VAL A 134 0.08 28.78 -27.93
N GLU A 135 0.70 29.36 -26.90
CA GLU A 135 2.05 29.98 -27.00
C GLU A 135 3.16 28.95 -27.20
N THR A 136 2.89 27.68 -26.83
CA THR A 136 3.82 26.56 -27.05
C THR A 136 3.68 25.91 -28.45
N MET A 137 2.83 26.45 -29.33
CA MET A 137 2.54 25.84 -30.63
C MET A 137 3.73 25.91 -31.59
N ARG A 138 4.56 24.87 -31.56
CA ARG A 138 5.42 24.47 -32.69
C ARG A 138 4.54 23.78 -33.76
N GLN A 139 5.11 23.56 -34.96
CA GLN A 139 4.46 22.60 -35.86
C GLN A 139 4.30 21.25 -35.12
N PRO A 140 3.07 20.72 -35.06
CA PRO A 140 2.82 19.51 -34.29
C PRO A 140 3.59 18.33 -34.88
N SER A 141 4.22 17.54 -34.03
CA SER A 141 4.88 16.29 -34.42
C SER A 141 3.86 15.25 -34.90
N LYS A 142 4.32 14.21 -35.61
CA LYS A 142 3.48 13.04 -35.98
C LYS A 142 2.78 12.44 -34.76
N LEU A 143 3.48 12.38 -33.61
CA LEU A 143 2.94 11.91 -32.36
C LEU A 143 1.78 12.79 -31.86
N GLU A 144 1.99 14.12 -31.78
CA GLU A 144 0.95 15.05 -31.33
C GLU A 144 -0.28 15.03 -32.24
N LEU A 145 -0.10 14.89 -33.57
CA LEU A 145 -1.24 14.77 -34.48
C LEU A 145 -2.06 13.53 -34.22
N ASN A 146 -1.43 12.35 -34.06
CA ASN A 146 -2.12 11.11 -33.73
C ASN A 146 -2.85 11.19 -32.38
N TYR A 147 -2.19 11.73 -31.35
CA TYR A 147 -2.80 11.88 -30.03
C TYR A 147 -4.02 12.79 -30.07
N ARG A 148 -3.95 13.92 -30.77
CA ARG A 148 -5.08 14.84 -30.96
C ARG A 148 -6.24 14.20 -31.72
N GLU A 149 -5.96 13.41 -32.74
CA GLU A 149 -7.00 12.67 -33.46
C GLU A 149 -7.72 11.67 -32.54
N ILE A 150 -6.96 10.90 -31.74
CA ILE A 150 -7.51 9.97 -30.75
C ILE A 150 -8.35 10.73 -29.72
N ALA A 151 -7.81 11.84 -29.17
CA ALA A 151 -8.55 12.69 -28.24
C ALA A 151 -9.88 13.18 -28.82
N ASN A 152 -9.88 13.66 -30.06
CA ASN A 152 -11.09 14.13 -30.73
C ASN A 152 -12.12 13.01 -30.93
N LEU A 153 -11.68 11.78 -31.18
CA LEU A 153 -12.56 10.62 -31.27
C LEU A 153 -13.20 10.30 -29.91
N ILE A 154 -12.40 10.25 -28.85
CA ILE A 154 -12.91 9.96 -27.50
C ILE A 154 -13.83 11.10 -27.01
N TYR A 155 -13.52 12.36 -27.25
CA TYR A 155 -14.41 13.47 -26.90
C TYR A 155 -15.74 13.39 -27.67
N ARG A 156 -15.75 12.92 -28.92
CA ARG A 156 -16.96 12.65 -29.65
C ARG A 156 -17.74 11.50 -29.01
N MET A 157 -17.08 10.41 -28.60
CA MET A 157 -17.71 9.30 -27.88
C MET A 157 -18.36 9.78 -26.56
N ILE A 158 -17.73 10.71 -25.84
CA ILE A 158 -18.32 11.33 -24.62
C ILE A 158 -19.58 12.10 -24.98
N ALA A 159 -19.53 12.91 -26.04
CA ALA A 159 -20.70 13.68 -26.50
C ALA A 159 -21.84 12.80 -27.05
N GLU A 160 -21.54 11.60 -27.52
CA GLU A 160 -22.48 10.58 -27.97
C GLU A 160 -22.93 9.64 -26.84
N GLY A 161 -22.38 9.72 -25.63
CA GLY A 161 -22.69 8.87 -24.48
C GLY A 161 -22.00 7.50 -24.48
N ASN A 162 -21.05 7.26 -25.40
CA ASN A 162 -20.37 5.99 -25.61
C ASN A 162 -19.04 5.84 -24.83
N PHE A 163 -18.64 6.84 -24.05
CA PHE A 163 -17.45 6.81 -23.22
C PHE A 163 -17.73 7.36 -21.82
N PRO A 164 -17.17 6.79 -20.72
CA PRO A 164 -16.35 5.56 -20.69
C PRO A 164 -17.14 4.33 -21.12
N VAL A 165 -16.42 3.30 -21.63
CA VAL A 165 -17.05 2.07 -22.08
C VAL A 165 -17.58 1.29 -20.89
N GLN A 166 -18.87 0.93 -20.90
CA GLN A 166 -19.56 0.25 -19.80
C GLN A 166 -19.18 -1.23 -19.74
N GLU A 167 -18.01 -1.58 -19.29
CA GLU A 167 -17.71 -2.95 -18.88
C GLU A 167 -16.62 -2.89 -17.80
N GLY A 168 -17.03 -2.77 -16.56
CA GLY A 168 -16.47 -3.28 -15.30
C GLY A 168 -14.96 -3.37 -15.05
N VAL A 169 -14.12 -2.85 -15.92
CA VAL A 169 -12.67 -2.80 -15.70
C VAL A 169 -12.37 -1.48 -14.99
N TYR A 170 -12.50 -1.47 -13.65
CA TYR A 170 -11.94 -0.39 -12.85
C TYR A 170 -10.44 -0.32 -13.15
N LEU A 171 -9.99 0.80 -13.70
CA LEU A 171 -8.57 1.05 -13.88
C LEU A 171 -7.95 1.20 -12.49
N ALA A 172 -7.28 0.15 -12.04
CA ALA A 172 -6.50 0.17 -10.80
C ALA A 172 -5.42 1.26 -10.91
N GLU A 173 -4.95 1.76 -9.76
CA GLU A 173 -3.89 2.79 -9.67
C GLU A 173 -2.64 2.51 -10.52
N ALA A 174 -2.43 1.26 -10.96
CA ALA A 174 -1.31 0.80 -11.78
C ALA A 174 -1.67 0.56 -13.26
N ALA A 175 -2.72 1.22 -13.81
CA ALA A 175 -3.05 1.09 -15.23
C ALA A 175 -2.00 1.74 -16.13
N PRO A 176 -1.77 1.21 -17.36
CA PRO A 176 -0.91 1.85 -18.35
C PRO A 176 -1.34 3.29 -18.65
N ARG A 177 -0.37 4.19 -18.75
CA ARG A 177 -0.60 5.60 -19.04
C ARG A 177 -0.19 5.94 -20.47
N VAL A 178 -0.69 7.05 -20.99
CA VAL A 178 -0.34 7.55 -22.33
C VAL A 178 1.18 7.73 -22.50
N GLY A 179 1.84 8.22 -21.44
CA GLY A 179 3.29 8.41 -21.44
C GLY A 179 4.11 7.13 -21.46
N ASP A 180 3.54 6.00 -21.01
CA ASP A 180 4.23 4.70 -20.99
C ASP A 180 4.32 4.13 -22.40
N GLY A 181 3.28 4.28 -23.21
CA GLY A 181 3.22 3.87 -24.60
C GLY A 181 1.79 3.82 -25.11
N LEU A 182 1.63 4.12 -26.41
CA LEU A 182 0.33 4.11 -27.06
C LEU A 182 0.45 3.50 -28.46
N VAL A 183 -0.47 2.60 -28.80
CA VAL A 183 -0.66 2.03 -30.13
C VAL A 183 -2.08 2.33 -30.60
N ARG A 184 -2.23 2.80 -31.84
CA ARG A 184 -3.53 3.02 -32.49
C ARG A 184 -3.76 1.92 -33.53
N LEU A 185 -4.93 1.32 -33.47
CA LEU A 185 -5.36 0.25 -34.36
C LEU A 185 -6.52 0.72 -35.25
N ASP A 186 -6.57 0.20 -36.47
CA ASP A 186 -7.73 0.33 -37.33
C ASP A 186 -8.86 -0.66 -36.96
N VAL A 187 -9.91 -0.72 -37.81
CA VAL A 187 -11.05 -1.61 -37.59
C VAL A 187 -10.68 -3.09 -37.69
N ASP A 188 -9.64 -3.43 -38.43
CA ASP A 188 -9.15 -4.80 -38.61
C ASP A 188 -8.09 -5.19 -37.58
N GLY A 189 -7.68 -4.28 -36.71
CA GLY A 189 -6.65 -4.48 -35.69
C GLY A 189 -5.23 -4.28 -36.20
N THR A 190 -5.08 -3.64 -37.38
CA THR A 190 -3.78 -3.28 -37.95
C THR A 190 -3.23 -2.04 -37.24
N VAL A 191 -1.96 -2.03 -36.90
CA VAL A 191 -1.30 -0.87 -36.27
C VAL A 191 -1.18 0.28 -37.26
N ILE A 192 -1.88 1.38 -37.02
CA ILE A 192 -1.80 2.62 -37.78
C ILE A 192 -0.65 3.51 -37.25
N PHE A 193 -0.47 3.49 -35.94
CA PHE A 193 0.52 4.30 -35.27
C PHE A 193 0.97 3.61 -33.97
N ALA A 194 2.27 3.69 -33.68
CA ALA A 194 2.84 3.28 -32.41
C ALA A 194 3.77 4.39 -31.90
N SER A 195 3.58 4.81 -30.63
CA SER A 195 4.44 5.79 -29.99
C SER A 195 5.86 5.25 -29.79
N PRO A 196 6.89 6.10 -29.66
CA PRO A 196 8.27 5.66 -29.44
C PRO A 196 8.41 4.74 -28.20
N ASN A 197 7.69 5.04 -27.11
CA ASN A 197 7.73 4.24 -25.90
C ASN A 197 7.07 2.87 -26.09
N ALA A 198 5.93 2.79 -26.79
CA ALA A 198 5.31 1.52 -27.17
C ALA A 198 6.27 0.67 -28.01
N ARG A 199 6.89 1.27 -29.05
CA ARG A 199 7.90 0.56 -29.87
C ARG A 199 9.05 0.02 -29.03
N SER A 200 9.58 0.86 -28.10
CA SER A 200 10.66 0.44 -27.19
C SER A 200 10.24 -0.73 -26.30
N ALA A 201 9.02 -0.72 -25.77
CA ALA A 201 8.48 -1.81 -24.95
C ALA A 201 8.40 -3.12 -25.74
N PHE A 202 7.91 -3.07 -26.97
CA PHE A 202 7.82 -4.25 -27.83
C PHE A 202 9.18 -4.75 -28.33
N ILE A 203 10.14 -3.84 -28.59
CA ILE A 203 11.54 -4.25 -28.93
C ILE A 203 12.17 -4.97 -27.73
N GLN A 204 11.99 -4.48 -26.52
CA GLN A 204 12.48 -5.14 -25.30
C GLN A 204 11.83 -6.51 -25.08
N ALA A 205 10.57 -6.66 -25.48
CA ALA A 205 9.88 -7.95 -25.44
C ALA A 205 10.29 -8.91 -26.58
N GLY A 206 11.10 -8.49 -27.55
CA GLY A 206 11.62 -9.32 -28.62
C GLY A 206 11.08 -9.03 -30.02
N TRP A 207 10.20 -8.04 -30.20
CA TRP A 207 9.70 -7.64 -31.52
C TRP A 207 10.67 -6.64 -32.18
N THR A 208 11.36 -7.06 -33.24
CA THR A 208 12.42 -6.23 -33.87
C THR A 208 11.99 -5.56 -35.19
N LYS A 209 10.79 -5.87 -35.68
CA LYS A 209 10.27 -5.31 -36.95
C LYS A 209 9.49 -4.03 -36.69
N ASP A 210 9.17 -3.28 -37.76
CA ASP A 210 8.22 -2.18 -37.62
C ASP A 210 6.84 -2.72 -37.23
N MET A 211 6.14 -1.98 -36.39
CA MET A 211 4.80 -2.33 -35.93
C MET A 211 3.72 -1.78 -36.89
N GLU A 212 3.97 -0.61 -37.50
CA GLU A 212 2.99 0.03 -38.39
C GLU A 212 2.72 -0.85 -39.63
N GLY A 213 1.45 -1.06 -39.95
CA GLY A 213 0.99 -1.92 -41.07
C GLY A 213 0.89 -3.40 -40.73
N VAL A 214 1.26 -3.83 -39.50
CA VAL A 214 1.14 -5.22 -39.06
C VAL A 214 -0.10 -5.38 -38.19
N ASN A 215 -0.77 -6.54 -38.27
CA ASN A 215 -1.86 -6.84 -37.34
C ASN A 215 -1.33 -7.02 -35.92
N PHE A 216 -1.94 -6.32 -34.95
CA PHE A 216 -1.47 -6.30 -33.56
C PHE A 216 -1.52 -7.70 -32.90
N GLY A 217 -2.53 -8.51 -33.27
CA GLY A 217 -2.63 -9.89 -32.84
C GLY A 217 -1.45 -10.76 -33.31
N GLU A 218 -0.98 -10.57 -34.56
CA GLU A 218 0.19 -11.29 -35.08
C GLU A 218 1.48 -10.90 -34.35
N ILE A 219 1.63 -9.62 -33.97
CA ILE A 219 2.75 -9.15 -33.15
C ILE A 219 2.77 -9.88 -31.80
N LEU A 220 1.63 -9.94 -31.12
CA LEU A 220 1.52 -10.59 -29.83
C LEU A 220 1.73 -12.10 -29.94
N ASP A 221 1.18 -12.75 -30.95
CA ASP A 221 1.37 -14.19 -31.22
C ASP A 221 2.84 -14.57 -31.36
N SER A 222 3.58 -13.81 -32.16
CA SER A 222 5.01 -14.09 -32.37
C SER A 222 5.84 -13.97 -31.10
N LEU A 223 5.42 -13.10 -30.17
CA LEU A 223 6.08 -12.93 -28.88
C LEU A 223 5.72 -14.04 -27.89
N ILE A 224 4.51 -14.63 -28.01
CA ILE A 224 4.07 -15.77 -27.20
C ILE A 224 4.71 -17.07 -27.67
N GLU A 225 4.78 -17.32 -28.98
CA GLU A 225 5.42 -18.52 -29.54
C GLU A 225 6.89 -18.63 -29.13
N SER A 226 7.56 -17.48 -28.95
CA SER A 226 8.93 -17.44 -28.40
C SER A 226 9.03 -17.79 -26.90
N ALA A 227 7.90 -17.80 -26.17
CA ALA A 227 7.85 -18.00 -24.72
C ALA A 227 7.63 -19.45 -24.26
N LEU A 228 7.40 -20.39 -25.19
CA LEU A 228 7.19 -21.85 -25.01
C LEU A 228 6.88 -22.36 -23.59
N GLN A 229 5.69 -23.00 -23.45
CA GLN A 229 5.36 -24.00 -22.41
C GLN A 229 4.72 -23.48 -21.12
N ARG A 230 3.70 -22.65 -21.16
CA ARG A 230 2.76 -22.55 -20.03
C ARG A 230 1.32 -22.47 -20.55
N GLU A 231 0.46 -23.30 -19.95
CA GLU A 231 -0.99 -23.47 -20.09
C GLU A 231 -1.72 -22.80 -21.26
N PRO A 232 -2.64 -23.52 -21.93
CA PRO A 232 -3.45 -22.97 -23.01
C PRO A 232 -4.25 -21.79 -22.45
N ARG A 233 -3.80 -20.56 -22.77
CA ARG A 233 -4.63 -19.37 -22.58
C ARG A 233 -5.87 -19.53 -23.45
N GLU A 234 -7.01 -19.10 -22.91
CA GLU A 234 -8.29 -19.13 -23.61
C GLU A 234 -8.15 -18.63 -25.07
N GLU A 235 -8.69 -19.37 -26.01
CA GLU A 235 -8.66 -19.09 -27.48
C GLU A 235 -9.13 -17.66 -27.84
N ASN A 236 -9.75 -16.94 -26.91
CA ASN A 236 -10.37 -15.63 -27.10
C ASN A 236 -9.43 -14.41 -26.88
N TRP A 237 -8.18 -14.59 -26.42
CA TRP A 237 -7.33 -13.43 -26.12
C TRP A 237 -6.98 -12.60 -27.38
N ARG A 238 -6.83 -13.23 -28.56
CA ARG A 238 -6.61 -12.55 -29.84
C ARG A 238 -7.75 -11.60 -30.19
N VAL A 239 -8.99 -12.06 -29.98
CA VAL A 239 -10.19 -11.28 -30.23
C VAL A 239 -10.27 -10.11 -29.27
N SER A 240 -9.90 -10.32 -28.02
CA SER A 240 -9.94 -9.30 -26.98
C SER A 240 -8.90 -8.21 -27.21
N MET A 241 -7.67 -8.59 -27.64
CA MET A 241 -6.61 -7.62 -27.93
C MET A 241 -6.72 -6.98 -29.32
N SER A 242 -7.66 -7.41 -30.16
CA SER A 242 -7.97 -6.72 -31.41
C SER A 242 -8.66 -5.36 -31.24
N GLY A 243 -8.88 -4.91 -29.98
CA GLY A 243 -9.52 -3.64 -29.66
C GLY A 243 -11.04 -3.65 -29.86
N ARG A 244 -11.69 -4.80 -29.78
CA ARG A 244 -13.16 -4.92 -29.90
C ARG A 244 -13.88 -4.59 -28.59
N THR A 245 -13.23 -4.85 -27.48
CA THR A 245 -13.75 -4.60 -26.12
C THR A 245 -12.73 -3.86 -25.28
N LEU A 246 -13.20 -3.17 -24.24
CA LEU A 246 -12.35 -2.64 -23.19
C LEU A 246 -11.76 -3.82 -22.42
N ARG A 247 -10.45 -4.00 -22.46
CA ARG A 247 -9.79 -5.11 -21.79
C ARG A 247 -8.37 -4.75 -21.35
N ARG A 248 -8.01 -5.21 -20.18
CA ARG A 248 -6.64 -5.16 -19.66
C ARG A 248 -6.09 -6.59 -19.59
N ASP A 249 -4.90 -6.79 -20.12
CA ASP A 249 -4.18 -8.05 -20.06
C ASP A 249 -2.68 -7.83 -19.83
N GLU A 250 -2.06 -8.75 -19.13
CA GLU A 250 -0.62 -8.75 -18.90
C GLU A 250 0.02 -9.85 -19.76
N PHE A 251 0.95 -9.46 -20.61
CA PHE A 251 1.73 -10.34 -21.47
C PHE A 251 3.10 -10.57 -20.86
N GLU A 252 3.48 -11.82 -20.64
CA GLU A 252 4.80 -12.20 -20.09
C GLU A 252 5.51 -13.18 -21.01
N ASN A 253 6.78 -12.91 -21.30
CA ASN A 253 7.69 -13.83 -21.96
C ASN A 253 9.08 -13.84 -21.28
N ALA A 254 10.05 -14.58 -21.85
CA ALA A 254 11.40 -14.67 -21.32
C ALA A 254 12.14 -13.31 -21.24
N SER A 255 11.76 -12.34 -22.09
CA SER A 255 12.40 -11.03 -22.20
C SER A 255 11.80 -10.00 -21.23
N GLY A 256 10.49 -10.11 -20.90
CA GLY A 256 9.84 -9.15 -20.03
C GLY A 256 8.34 -9.32 -19.87
N VAL A 257 7.75 -8.35 -19.18
CA VAL A 257 6.32 -8.28 -18.90
C VAL A 257 5.77 -6.94 -19.39
N ILE A 258 4.73 -7.00 -20.22
CA ILE A 258 4.02 -5.82 -20.75
C ILE A 258 2.57 -5.88 -20.28
N ASP A 259 2.10 -4.80 -19.69
CA ASP A 259 0.70 -4.56 -19.35
C ASP A 259 0.04 -3.80 -20.50
N LEU A 260 -1.08 -4.29 -20.98
CA LEU A 260 -1.82 -3.77 -22.12
C LEU A 260 -3.24 -3.41 -21.70
N LEU A 261 -3.69 -2.20 -22.06
CA LEU A 261 -5.07 -1.77 -21.91
C LEU A 261 -5.64 -1.38 -23.28
N SER A 262 -6.58 -2.16 -23.77
CA SER A 262 -7.27 -1.92 -25.04
C SER A 262 -8.56 -1.16 -24.84
N ILE A 263 -8.75 -0.06 -25.55
CA ILE A 263 -9.91 0.83 -25.50
C ILE A 263 -10.50 0.91 -26.93
N PRO A 264 -11.72 0.40 -27.18
CA PRO A 264 -12.36 0.52 -28.48
C PRO A 264 -12.71 1.97 -28.80
N LEU A 265 -12.51 2.37 -30.06
CA LEU A 265 -12.93 3.66 -30.59
C LEU A 265 -14.18 3.46 -31.46
N THR A 266 -15.23 4.26 -31.19
CA THR A 266 -16.49 4.18 -31.91
C THR A 266 -16.89 5.52 -32.53
N ALA A 267 -17.69 5.47 -33.59
CA ALA A 267 -18.43 6.60 -34.14
C ALA A 267 -19.91 6.17 -34.26
N GLY A 268 -20.73 6.70 -33.38
CA GLY A 268 -22.07 6.15 -33.13
C GLY A 268 -21.97 4.70 -32.63
N GLU A 269 -22.71 3.79 -33.25
CA GLU A 269 -22.70 2.35 -32.93
C GLU A 269 -21.56 1.58 -33.61
N ASN A 270 -20.84 2.20 -34.56
CA ASN A 270 -19.84 1.51 -35.34
C ASN A 270 -18.45 1.67 -34.74
N ARG A 271 -17.76 0.55 -34.53
CA ARG A 271 -16.34 0.56 -34.18
C ARG A 271 -15.49 1.03 -35.36
N ILE A 272 -14.60 1.98 -35.12
CA ILE A 272 -13.70 2.54 -36.13
C ILE A 272 -12.23 2.22 -35.87
N GLY A 273 -11.91 1.56 -34.76
CA GLY A 273 -10.57 1.17 -34.40
C GLY A 273 -10.43 0.94 -32.90
N ALA A 274 -9.20 1.08 -32.39
CA ALA A 274 -8.91 1.02 -30.96
C ALA A 274 -7.64 1.81 -30.61
N VAL A 275 -7.50 2.10 -29.32
CA VAL A 275 -6.26 2.52 -28.69
C VAL A 275 -5.81 1.43 -27.72
N VAL A 276 -4.54 1.07 -27.77
CA VAL A 276 -3.91 0.19 -26.80
C VAL A 276 -2.85 0.97 -26.06
N LEU A 277 -3.04 1.13 -24.74
CA LEU A 277 -2.00 1.64 -23.86
C LEU A 277 -1.06 0.51 -23.48
N VAL A 278 0.23 0.81 -23.41
CA VAL A 278 1.31 -0.18 -23.29
C VAL A 278 2.24 0.25 -22.16
N HIS A 279 2.41 -0.58 -21.15
CA HIS A 279 3.35 -0.30 -20.05
C HIS A 279 4.30 -1.50 -19.87
N ASN A 280 5.59 -1.25 -19.97
CA ASN A 280 6.60 -2.26 -19.65
C ASN A 280 6.80 -2.34 -18.13
N VAL A 281 6.23 -3.37 -17.52
CA VAL A 281 6.28 -3.59 -16.06
C VAL A 281 7.36 -4.61 -15.64
N THR A 282 8.28 -4.95 -16.52
CA THR A 282 9.33 -5.96 -16.28
C THR A 282 10.12 -5.71 -15.01
N GLU A 283 10.65 -4.49 -14.84
CA GLU A 283 11.44 -4.14 -13.65
C GLU A 283 10.59 -4.12 -12.38
N LEU A 284 9.35 -3.65 -12.47
CA LEU A 284 8.40 -3.66 -11.35
C LEU A 284 8.13 -5.10 -10.91
N ARG A 285 7.78 -5.99 -11.86
CA ARG A 285 7.52 -7.42 -11.58
C ARG A 285 8.75 -8.15 -11.04
N ARG A 286 9.94 -7.82 -11.54
CA ARG A 286 11.20 -8.38 -11.00
C ARG A 286 11.42 -7.97 -9.55
N LYS A 287 11.18 -6.70 -9.20
CA LYS A 287 11.30 -6.20 -7.82
C LYS A 287 10.27 -6.86 -6.91
N ASP A 288 9.02 -6.97 -7.33
CA ASP A 288 7.96 -7.64 -6.57
C ASP A 288 8.32 -9.11 -6.30
N ARG A 289 8.76 -9.85 -7.33
CA ARG A 289 9.20 -11.25 -7.18
C ARG A 289 10.42 -11.37 -6.27
N ALA A 290 11.36 -10.44 -6.35
CA ALA A 290 12.52 -10.43 -5.49
C ALA A 290 12.13 -10.17 -4.02
N LEU A 291 11.18 -9.27 -3.76
CA LEU A 291 10.64 -9.02 -2.41
C LEU A 291 9.94 -10.28 -1.86
N VAL A 292 9.03 -10.88 -2.62
CA VAL A 292 8.34 -12.12 -2.23
C VAL A 292 9.33 -13.26 -1.96
N SER A 293 10.35 -13.41 -2.81
CA SER A 293 11.41 -14.41 -2.61
C SER A 293 12.24 -14.14 -1.35
N LYS A 294 12.57 -12.87 -1.07
CA LYS A 294 13.28 -12.45 0.13
C LYS A 294 12.48 -12.78 1.40
N ASP A 295 11.19 -12.50 1.41
CA ASP A 295 10.31 -12.78 2.54
C ASP A 295 10.18 -14.29 2.78
N ALA A 296 10.07 -15.09 1.71
CA ALA A 296 10.08 -16.55 1.82
C ALA A 296 11.40 -17.07 2.39
N THR A 297 12.53 -16.49 1.98
CA THR A 297 13.87 -16.85 2.47
C THR A 297 14.01 -16.50 3.97
N ILE A 298 13.56 -15.32 4.38
CA ILE A 298 13.59 -14.89 5.78
C ILE A 298 12.77 -15.86 6.65
N ARG A 299 11.56 -16.22 6.24
CA ARG A 299 10.73 -17.21 6.94
C ARG A 299 11.42 -18.57 7.05
N GLU A 300 12.05 -19.04 5.97
CA GLU A 300 12.79 -20.29 6.00
C GLU A 300 13.98 -20.24 6.98
N ILE A 301 14.70 -19.11 7.04
CA ILE A 301 15.78 -18.90 8.00
C ILE A 301 15.26 -19.02 9.44
N HIS A 302 14.17 -18.33 9.77
CA HIS A 302 13.57 -18.41 11.11
C HIS A 302 13.14 -19.83 11.47
N HIS A 303 12.51 -20.56 10.55
CA HIS A 303 12.16 -21.97 10.77
C HIS A 303 13.41 -22.86 10.99
N ARG A 304 14.47 -22.65 10.21
CA ARG A 304 15.72 -23.41 10.39
C ARG A 304 16.41 -23.06 11.70
N VAL A 305 16.44 -21.81 12.12
CA VAL A 305 16.98 -21.39 13.43
C VAL A 305 16.21 -22.06 14.55
N LYS A 306 14.86 -22.03 14.52
CA LYS A 306 14.01 -22.76 15.49
C LYS A 306 14.37 -24.24 15.58
N ASN A 307 14.45 -24.94 14.43
CA ASN A 307 14.77 -26.38 14.40
C ASN A 307 16.15 -26.67 14.98
N ASN A 308 17.15 -25.83 14.67
CA ASN A 308 18.48 -25.96 15.22
C ASN A 308 18.50 -25.73 16.74
N LEU A 309 17.80 -24.71 17.24
CA LEU A 309 17.69 -24.43 18.67
C LEU A 309 16.98 -25.58 19.43
N GLN A 310 15.94 -26.18 18.84
CA GLN A 310 15.26 -27.35 19.41
C GLN A 310 16.21 -28.57 19.49
N ALA A 311 17.00 -28.81 18.44
CA ALA A 311 17.99 -29.89 18.45
C ALA A 311 19.07 -29.67 19.51
N VAL A 312 19.59 -28.44 19.64
CA VAL A 312 20.55 -28.07 20.69
C VAL A 312 19.95 -28.25 22.08
N SER A 313 18.70 -27.80 22.30
CA SER A 313 17.98 -28.01 23.58
C SER A 313 17.86 -29.50 23.93
N ALA A 314 17.50 -30.33 22.95
CA ALA A 314 17.39 -31.79 23.17
C ALA A 314 18.75 -32.41 23.55
N LEU A 315 19.83 -32.02 22.88
CA LEU A 315 21.19 -32.47 23.20
C LEU A 315 21.64 -32.04 24.60
N LEU A 316 21.37 -30.78 24.97
CA LEU A 316 21.68 -30.24 26.30
C LEU A 316 20.92 -30.99 27.39
N ARG A 317 19.61 -31.29 27.19
CA ARG A 317 18.80 -32.09 28.13
C ARG A 317 19.35 -33.50 28.31
N LEU A 318 19.87 -34.15 27.24
CA LEU A 318 20.50 -35.43 27.32
C LEU A 318 21.82 -35.38 28.11
N GLN A 319 22.56 -34.28 27.98
CA GLN A 319 23.80 -34.09 28.77
C GLN A 319 23.49 -33.83 30.26
N ALA A 320 22.50 -32.95 30.56
CA ALA A 320 22.05 -32.69 31.93
C ALA A 320 21.74 -33.99 32.71
N ARG A 321 21.06 -34.97 32.06
CA ARG A 321 20.72 -36.26 32.65
C ARG A 321 21.92 -37.21 32.88
N ARG A 322 23.08 -36.91 32.28
CA ARG A 322 24.33 -37.74 32.36
C ARG A 322 25.33 -37.17 33.33
N VAL A 323 25.14 -35.97 33.80
CA VAL A 323 26.03 -35.28 34.74
C VAL A 323 25.58 -35.60 36.17
N ASP A 324 26.50 -36.18 36.94
CA ASP A 324 26.23 -36.55 38.33
C ASP A 324 26.34 -35.37 39.30
N ASP A 325 26.99 -34.28 38.91
CA ASP A 325 27.05 -33.06 39.72
C ASP A 325 25.79 -32.25 39.61
N PRO A 326 25.03 -32.06 40.69
CA PRO A 326 23.79 -31.27 40.69
C PRO A 326 23.96 -29.81 40.24
N ALA A 327 25.08 -29.19 40.56
CA ALA A 327 25.31 -27.80 40.16
C ALA A 327 25.57 -27.68 38.66
N ALA A 328 26.29 -28.60 38.06
CA ALA A 328 26.52 -28.65 36.63
C ALA A 328 25.21 -29.01 35.87
N SER A 329 24.40 -29.92 36.38
CA SER A 329 23.11 -30.27 35.81
C SER A 329 22.18 -29.06 35.80
N ALA A 330 22.07 -28.32 36.89
CA ALA A 330 21.26 -27.09 36.99
C ALA A 330 21.71 -26.01 36.00
N ALA A 331 23.03 -25.82 35.82
CA ALA A 331 23.54 -24.85 34.84
C ALA A 331 23.20 -25.22 33.39
N ILE A 332 23.22 -26.53 33.05
CA ILE A 332 22.77 -26.99 31.73
C ILE A 332 21.28 -26.79 31.52
N GLU A 333 20.47 -27.07 32.53
CA GLU A 333 19.01 -26.85 32.47
C GLU A 333 18.65 -25.37 32.29
N GLU A 334 19.39 -24.46 32.97
CA GLU A 334 19.27 -23.02 32.74
C GLU A 334 19.59 -22.63 31.30
N ALA A 335 20.67 -23.17 30.72
CA ALA A 335 21.00 -22.97 29.31
C ALA A 335 19.90 -23.47 28.35
N VAL A 336 19.29 -24.62 28.65
CA VAL A 336 18.14 -25.16 27.88
C VAL A 336 16.96 -24.19 27.88
N ARG A 337 16.62 -23.62 29.03
CA ARG A 337 15.51 -22.63 29.14
C ARG A 337 15.76 -21.39 28.28
N ARG A 338 16.99 -20.86 28.30
CA ARG A 338 17.37 -19.70 27.46
C ARG A 338 17.25 -19.99 25.98
N VAL A 339 17.74 -21.16 25.55
CA VAL A 339 17.61 -21.59 24.14
C VAL A 339 16.14 -21.76 23.76
N ALA A 340 15.29 -22.27 24.64
CA ALA A 340 13.85 -22.41 24.40
C ALA A 340 13.15 -21.04 24.22
N SER A 341 13.52 -20.04 25.04
CA SER A 341 12.95 -18.68 24.91
C SER A 341 13.31 -18.01 23.58
N ILE A 342 14.56 -18.20 23.12
CA ILE A 342 14.99 -17.72 21.80
C ILE A 342 14.18 -18.41 20.69
N ALA A 343 13.94 -19.72 20.81
CA ALA A 343 13.17 -20.46 19.82
C ALA A 343 11.70 -19.98 19.72
N ILE A 344 11.09 -19.60 20.84
CA ILE A 344 9.72 -19.03 20.88
C ILE A 344 9.66 -17.71 20.09
N VAL A 345 10.63 -16.80 20.27
CA VAL A 345 10.69 -15.54 19.54
C VAL A 345 10.85 -15.79 18.03
N HIS A 346 11.77 -16.68 17.65
CA HIS A 346 11.97 -17.01 16.22
C HIS A 346 10.75 -17.69 15.60
N GLU A 347 9.95 -18.42 16.37
CA GLU A 347 8.69 -19.00 15.90
C GLU A 347 7.64 -17.91 15.63
N THR A 348 7.52 -16.95 16.53
CA THR A 348 6.57 -15.84 16.37
C THR A 348 6.98 -14.92 15.22
N LEU A 349 8.28 -14.68 15.01
CA LEU A 349 8.81 -13.96 13.86
C LEU A 349 8.51 -14.65 12.51
N ALA A 350 8.53 -15.99 12.48
CA ALA A 350 8.28 -16.74 11.25
C ALA A 350 6.82 -16.64 10.77
N THR A 351 5.88 -16.32 11.66
CA THR A 351 4.45 -16.20 11.36
C THR A 351 3.99 -14.79 10.99
N ASN A 352 4.77 -13.77 11.29
CA ASN A 352 4.45 -12.37 11.04
C ASN A 352 5.33 -11.80 9.93
N ASP A 353 4.72 -11.21 8.89
CA ASP A 353 5.41 -10.56 7.75
C ASP A 353 5.98 -9.16 8.09
N LYS A 354 6.05 -8.79 9.37
CA LYS A 354 6.47 -7.45 9.80
C LYS A 354 7.78 -7.51 10.58
N ASP A 355 8.55 -6.43 10.56
CA ASP A 355 9.75 -6.22 11.39
C ASP A 355 9.43 -6.16 12.90
N ASN A 356 8.16 -6.25 13.28
CA ASN A 356 7.64 -6.22 14.65
C ASN A 356 7.04 -7.58 15.03
N VAL A 357 7.12 -7.89 16.32
CA VAL A 357 6.58 -9.10 16.95
C VAL A 357 5.40 -8.74 17.84
N ASP A 358 4.30 -9.46 17.75
CA ASP A 358 3.27 -9.45 18.79
C ASP A 358 3.85 -10.10 20.06
N PHE A 359 4.31 -9.26 20.99
CA PHE A 359 5.00 -9.73 22.17
C PHE A 359 4.04 -10.33 23.22
N ASP A 360 2.75 -10.04 23.14
CA ASP A 360 1.74 -10.67 24.00
C ASP A 360 1.63 -12.17 23.72
N GLU A 361 1.82 -12.59 22.45
CA GLU A 361 1.91 -14.01 22.09
C GLU A 361 3.19 -14.66 22.65
N VAL A 362 4.33 -13.97 22.57
CA VAL A 362 5.62 -14.46 23.08
C VAL A 362 5.56 -14.68 24.60
N ILE A 363 5.12 -13.66 25.35
CA ILE A 363 5.05 -13.75 26.82
C ILE A 363 4.05 -14.81 27.26
N SER A 364 2.93 -14.97 26.57
CA SER A 364 1.95 -16.02 26.86
C SER A 364 2.55 -17.42 26.75
N LYS A 365 3.36 -17.68 25.73
CA LYS A 365 4.07 -18.97 25.57
C LYS A 365 5.12 -19.17 26.67
N ILE A 366 5.88 -18.11 27.03
CA ILE A 366 6.85 -18.16 28.14
C ILE A 366 6.14 -18.49 29.46
N MET A 367 5.06 -17.78 29.78
CA MET A 367 4.30 -18.00 31.01
C MET A 367 3.68 -19.40 31.11
N THR A 368 3.24 -19.97 29.97
CA THR A 368 2.67 -21.31 29.91
C THR A 368 3.71 -22.39 30.15
N SER A 369 4.94 -22.21 29.66
CA SER A 369 6.03 -23.19 29.79
C SER A 369 6.78 -23.11 31.14
N ALA A 370 6.74 -21.96 31.82
CA ALA A 370 7.52 -21.73 33.02
C ALA A 370 7.13 -22.62 34.25
N PRO A 371 5.83 -22.87 34.54
CA PRO A 371 5.44 -23.69 35.71
C PRO A 371 5.85 -25.17 35.63
N GLU A 372 6.01 -25.71 34.42
CA GLU A 372 6.37 -27.16 34.25
C GLU A 372 7.72 -27.52 34.90
N LEU A 373 8.51 -26.52 35.28
CA LEU A 373 9.86 -26.63 35.83
C LEU A 373 9.87 -26.54 37.37
N SER A 374 8.75 -26.28 38.02
CA SER A 374 8.64 -26.17 39.47
C SER A 374 7.99 -27.39 40.09
N GLU A 375 8.54 -27.91 41.20
CA GLU A 375 7.90 -29.03 41.98
C GLU A 375 6.53 -28.66 42.52
N ARG A 376 6.16 -27.37 42.59
CA ARG A 376 4.88 -26.83 43.02
C ARG A 376 4.00 -26.31 41.87
N SER A 377 4.19 -26.80 40.67
CA SER A 377 3.55 -26.31 39.45
C SER A 377 2.02 -26.19 39.52
N SER A 378 1.35 -27.06 40.27
CA SER A 378 -0.12 -27.07 40.42
C SER A 378 -0.67 -25.97 41.31
N GLU A 379 0.16 -25.30 42.12
CA GLU A 379 -0.22 -24.25 43.09
C GLU A 379 0.14 -22.86 42.63
N ILE A 380 0.97 -22.73 41.58
CA ILE A 380 1.52 -21.45 41.13
C ILE A 380 0.70 -20.89 39.95
N THR A 381 0.34 -19.63 40.05
CA THR A 381 -0.34 -18.90 38.98
C THR A 381 0.56 -17.79 38.44
N ILE A 382 0.82 -17.77 37.13
CA ILE A 382 1.50 -16.66 36.45
C ILE A 382 0.45 -15.91 35.66
N SER A 383 0.40 -14.58 35.81
CA SER A 383 -0.59 -13.74 35.13
C SER A 383 0.06 -12.49 34.52
N GLN A 384 -0.52 -12.00 33.43
CA GLN A 384 -0.15 -10.75 32.80
C GLN A 384 -1.20 -9.67 33.11
N ARG A 385 -0.74 -8.43 33.29
CA ARG A 385 -1.58 -7.23 33.39
C ARG A 385 -1.08 -6.17 32.42
N GLY A 386 -1.98 -5.65 31.60
CA GLY A 386 -1.62 -4.76 30.48
C GLY A 386 -1.13 -5.53 29.26
N ASN A 387 -0.82 -4.82 28.18
CA ASN A 387 -0.42 -5.39 26.90
C ASN A 387 0.89 -4.79 26.42
N PHE A 388 1.79 -5.64 25.95
CA PHE A 388 3.04 -5.23 25.29
C PHE A 388 2.76 -4.67 23.88
N GLY A 389 1.84 -5.29 23.13
CA GLY A 389 1.58 -5.00 21.74
C GLY A 389 2.74 -5.37 20.82
N GLU A 390 2.87 -4.68 19.71
CA GLU A 390 3.95 -4.91 18.75
C GLU A 390 5.28 -4.32 19.28
N ILE A 391 6.33 -5.16 19.32
CA ILE A 391 7.71 -4.82 19.73
C ILE A 391 8.63 -5.08 18.54
N PRO A 392 9.60 -4.18 18.23
CA PRO A 392 10.61 -4.43 17.19
C PRO A 392 11.35 -5.76 17.42
N SER A 393 11.53 -6.54 16.36
CA SER A 393 12.15 -7.88 16.43
C SER A 393 13.52 -7.89 17.11
N ILE A 394 14.27 -6.80 16.96
CA ILE A 394 15.60 -6.63 17.58
C ILE A 394 15.52 -6.57 19.12
N LEU A 395 14.43 -6.04 19.68
CA LEU A 395 14.20 -5.92 21.13
C LEU A 395 13.47 -7.16 21.70
N ALA A 396 12.78 -7.92 20.84
CA ALA A 396 11.95 -9.05 21.28
C ALA A 396 12.76 -10.17 21.92
N THR A 397 13.91 -10.54 21.35
CA THR A 397 14.77 -11.59 21.89
C THR A 397 15.39 -11.20 23.25
N PRO A 398 16.04 -10.04 23.39
CA PRO A 398 16.54 -9.58 24.69
C PRO A 398 15.44 -9.51 25.77
N LEU A 399 14.27 -8.94 25.42
CA LEU A 399 13.15 -8.81 26.35
C LEU A 399 12.60 -10.18 26.79
N ALA A 400 12.46 -11.14 25.85
CA ALA A 400 12.01 -12.48 26.18
C ALA A 400 12.99 -13.21 27.13
N LEU A 401 14.30 -13.07 26.91
CA LEU A 401 15.32 -13.64 27.79
C LEU A 401 15.25 -13.02 29.18
N VAL A 402 15.17 -11.68 29.27
CA VAL A 402 15.06 -10.97 30.54
C VAL A 402 13.82 -11.41 31.33
N LEU A 403 12.65 -11.49 30.67
CA LEU A 403 11.42 -11.92 31.33
C LEU A 403 11.46 -13.39 31.74
N THR A 404 12.06 -14.27 30.93
CA THR A 404 12.24 -15.68 31.28
C THR A 404 13.09 -15.82 32.55
N GLU A 405 14.22 -15.12 32.64
CA GLU A 405 15.10 -15.16 33.83
C GLU A 405 14.40 -14.57 35.06
N LEU A 406 13.66 -13.48 34.93
CA LEU A 406 12.95 -12.86 36.05
C LEU A 406 11.78 -13.74 36.55
N ILE A 407 11.00 -14.33 35.65
CA ILE A 407 9.94 -15.26 36.01
C ILE A 407 10.55 -16.49 36.70
N HIS A 408 11.65 -17.02 36.17
CA HIS A 408 12.33 -18.17 36.77
C HIS A 408 12.89 -17.84 38.17
N ASN A 409 13.54 -16.69 38.35
CA ASN A 409 14.00 -16.23 39.66
C ASN A 409 12.84 -16.09 40.66
N ALA A 410 11.67 -15.60 40.23
CA ALA A 410 10.48 -15.52 41.06
C ALA A 410 10.01 -16.93 41.50
N LEU A 411 9.99 -17.89 40.57
CA LEU A 411 9.59 -19.26 40.84
C LEU A 411 10.57 -20.01 41.79
N GLU A 412 11.87 -19.91 41.52
CA GLU A 412 12.91 -20.67 42.22
C GLU A 412 13.30 -20.06 43.56
N HIS A 413 13.35 -18.74 43.65
CA HIS A 413 13.80 -18.05 44.85
C HIS A 413 12.67 -17.36 45.62
N GLY A 414 11.71 -16.74 44.90
CA GLY A 414 10.56 -16.06 45.53
C GLY A 414 9.57 -17.05 46.14
N LEU A 415 9.09 -18.00 45.30
CA LEU A 415 8.00 -18.90 45.63
C LEU A 415 8.45 -20.28 46.17
N ALA A 416 9.72 -20.51 46.42
CA ALA A 416 10.26 -21.81 46.84
C ALA A 416 9.56 -22.38 48.07
N LYS A 417 9.14 -21.55 49.05
CA LYS A 417 8.53 -22.00 50.30
C LYS A 417 7.18 -21.35 50.60
N ILE A 418 6.92 -20.16 50.14
CA ILE A 418 5.72 -19.37 50.41
C ILE A 418 5.33 -18.57 49.16
N GLY A 419 4.02 -18.25 49.05
CA GLY A 419 3.49 -17.53 47.90
C GLY A 419 2.98 -18.46 46.80
N THR A 420 2.17 -17.94 45.90
CA THR A 420 1.49 -18.71 44.83
C THR A 420 1.39 -17.93 43.52
N GLY A 421 1.85 -16.67 43.45
CA GLY A 421 1.62 -15.81 42.32
C GLY A 421 2.86 -15.09 41.79
N VAL A 422 2.98 -15.09 40.45
CA VAL A 422 3.86 -14.18 39.71
C VAL A 422 3.00 -13.32 38.78
N VAL A 423 3.21 -12.02 38.83
CA VAL A 423 2.49 -11.06 37.99
C VAL A 423 3.49 -10.28 37.13
N VAL A 424 3.29 -10.35 35.83
CA VAL A 424 4.00 -9.50 34.85
C VAL A 424 3.08 -8.36 34.48
N SER A 425 3.39 -7.14 34.91
CA SER A 425 2.62 -5.94 34.58
C SER A 425 3.36 -5.10 33.58
N VAL A 426 2.66 -4.61 32.56
CA VAL A 426 3.23 -3.70 31.57
C VAL A 426 2.36 -2.46 31.43
N SER A 427 2.99 -1.30 31.42
CA SER A 427 2.32 -0.01 31.23
C SER A 427 3.19 0.96 30.42
N PRO A 428 2.56 1.83 29.59
CA PRO A 428 3.28 2.93 28.97
C PRO A 428 3.65 3.98 30.04
N VAL A 429 4.87 4.53 29.94
CA VAL A 429 5.29 5.64 30.77
C VAL A 429 4.97 6.94 30.05
N GLU A 430 4.04 7.74 30.57
CA GLU A 430 3.78 9.08 30.06
C GLU A 430 4.97 9.99 30.42
N ASN A 431 5.78 10.35 29.43
CA ASN A 431 6.76 11.41 29.55
C ASN A 431 5.99 12.73 29.63
N GLY A 432 5.91 13.33 30.83
CA GLY A 432 5.22 14.57 31.12
C GLY A 432 5.73 15.76 30.28
N ARG A 433 5.24 15.87 29.04
CA ARG A 433 5.25 17.09 28.26
C ARG A 433 3.81 17.54 28.05
N THR A 434 3.37 18.45 28.92
CA THR A 434 2.21 19.29 28.67
C THR A 434 2.50 20.19 27.48
N GLY A 435 2.02 19.79 26.29
CA GLY A 435 2.11 20.56 25.06
C GLY A 435 0.89 20.25 24.18
N SER A 436 0.00 21.24 24.10
CA SER A 436 -1.08 21.51 23.14
C SER A 436 -1.32 20.46 22.04
N ALA A 437 -2.53 19.89 22.07
CA ALA A 437 -3.09 19.06 21.02
C ALA A 437 -3.24 19.86 19.70
N THR A 438 -2.31 19.70 18.80
CA THR A 438 -2.47 19.84 17.31
C THR A 438 -1.07 19.76 16.70
N GLU A 439 -0.67 18.52 16.33
CA GLU A 439 0.26 18.30 15.22
C GLU A 439 0.55 16.80 15.07
N SER A 440 0.21 16.30 13.89
CA SER A 440 0.76 15.12 13.18
C SER A 440 1.18 13.87 13.97
N ARG A 441 0.39 12.81 13.86
CA ARG A 441 0.75 11.41 14.15
C ARG A 441 1.95 10.96 13.29
N SER A 442 3.16 11.22 13.79
CA SER A 442 4.38 10.60 13.27
C SER A 442 5.37 10.43 14.44
N SER A 443 5.67 9.14 14.77
CA SER A 443 6.73 8.66 15.70
C SER A 443 6.65 9.16 17.14
N GLU A 444 5.63 8.74 17.91
CA GLU A 444 5.69 8.83 19.38
C GLU A 444 6.63 7.74 19.92
N SER A 445 7.74 8.15 20.58
CA SER A 445 8.58 7.25 21.36
C SER A 445 7.73 6.63 22.47
N ARG A 446 7.58 5.31 22.44
CA ARG A 446 6.78 4.55 23.41
C ARG A 446 7.71 3.94 24.45
N THR A 447 7.91 4.62 25.58
CA THR A 447 8.62 4.04 26.71
C THR A 447 7.70 3.08 27.47
N LEU A 448 8.13 1.85 27.67
CA LEU A 448 7.41 0.83 28.45
C LEU A 448 8.06 0.66 29.80
N GLU A 449 7.22 0.51 30.82
CA GLU A 449 7.59 0.02 32.15
C GLU A 449 7.03 -1.39 32.33
N VAL A 450 7.91 -2.34 32.58
CA VAL A 450 7.56 -3.73 32.84
C VAL A 450 7.94 -4.07 34.26
N ILE A 451 7.00 -4.62 35.03
CA ILE A 451 7.18 -4.99 36.41
C ILE A 451 6.90 -6.49 36.58
N VAL A 452 7.88 -7.24 37.01
CA VAL A 452 7.72 -8.63 37.41
C VAL A 452 7.68 -8.67 38.93
N SER A 453 6.58 -9.14 39.50
CA SER A 453 6.37 -9.23 40.94
C SER A 453 5.96 -10.62 41.39
N ASP A 454 6.49 -11.10 42.51
CA ASP A 454 6.08 -12.31 43.22
C ASP A 454 5.48 -11.98 44.58
N ASP A 455 4.70 -12.90 45.15
CA ASP A 455 4.11 -12.79 46.48
C ASP A 455 4.86 -13.68 47.52
N GLY A 456 6.13 -13.99 47.26
CA GLY A 456 6.95 -14.94 47.98
C GLY A 456 7.77 -14.32 49.14
N ALA A 457 8.98 -14.87 49.35
CA ALA A 457 9.83 -14.55 50.49
C ALA A 457 10.44 -13.11 50.45
N GLY A 458 10.50 -12.50 49.23
CA GLY A 458 11.12 -11.18 49.04
C GLY A 458 12.65 -11.23 49.04
N LEU A 459 13.23 -10.08 48.73
CA LEU A 459 14.69 -9.93 48.71
C LEU A 459 15.30 -10.09 50.10
N PRO A 460 16.47 -10.74 50.28
CA PRO A 460 17.19 -10.85 51.53
C PRO A 460 17.52 -9.46 52.11
N GLU A 461 17.63 -9.39 53.46
CA GLU A 461 18.09 -8.16 54.11
C GLU A 461 19.50 -7.80 53.64
N GLY A 462 19.70 -6.55 53.20
CA GLY A 462 20.99 -6.10 52.67
C GLY A 462 21.31 -6.56 51.24
N PHE A 463 20.30 -7.00 50.46
CA PHE A 463 20.47 -7.32 49.06
C PHE A 463 21.06 -6.13 48.30
N SER A 464 22.12 -6.39 47.54
CA SER A 464 22.65 -5.47 46.55
C SER A 464 23.06 -6.27 45.31
N LEU A 465 22.80 -5.73 44.14
CA LEU A 465 23.17 -6.35 42.87
C LEU A 465 24.64 -6.77 42.83
N GLU A 466 25.54 -5.87 43.31
CA GLU A 466 27.00 -6.12 43.28
C GLU A 466 27.44 -7.31 44.13
N LYS A 467 26.75 -7.55 45.27
CA LYS A 467 27.10 -8.62 46.21
C LYS A 467 26.43 -9.96 45.88
N ASN A 468 25.31 -9.93 45.21
CA ASN A 468 24.46 -11.08 44.95
C ASN A 468 24.43 -11.48 43.44
N MET A 469 25.40 -11.00 42.64
CA MET A 469 25.47 -11.22 41.20
C MET A 469 25.67 -12.70 40.91
N ASN A 470 24.66 -13.36 40.44
CA ASN A 470 24.72 -14.67 39.79
C ASN A 470 24.62 -14.53 38.27
N LEU A 471 24.78 -15.61 37.52
CA LEU A 471 24.78 -15.59 36.05
C LEU A 471 23.45 -15.06 35.49
N GLY A 472 22.30 -15.44 36.08
CA GLY A 472 20.97 -14.98 35.67
C GLY A 472 20.81 -13.47 35.85
N LEU A 473 21.17 -12.91 37.01
CA LEU A 473 21.12 -11.48 37.26
C LEU A 473 22.08 -10.68 36.37
N GLN A 474 23.26 -11.23 36.10
CA GLN A 474 24.22 -10.63 35.17
C GLN A 474 23.64 -10.51 33.75
N ILE A 475 22.96 -11.54 33.27
CA ILE A 475 22.31 -11.55 31.96
C ILE A 475 21.18 -10.54 31.92
N VAL A 476 20.32 -10.55 32.93
CA VAL A 476 19.19 -9.60 33.02
C VAL A 476 19.68 -8.15 33.00
N THR A 477 20.69 -7.81 33.78
CA THR A 477 21.28 -6.48 33.83
C THR A 477 21.93 -6.10 32.48
N THR A 478 22.78 -6.99 31.95
CA THR A 478 23.49 -6.73 30.69
C THR A 478 22.53 -6.55 29.52
N LEU A 479 21.52 -7.40 29.39
CA LEU A 479 20.55 -7.28 28.30
C LEU A 479 19.67 -6.04 28.45
N THR A 480 19.28 -5.71 29.67
CA THR A 480 18.45 -4.52 29.92
C THR A 480 19.23 -3.24 29.60
N GLU A 481 20.48 -3.12 30.03
CA GLU A 481 21.29 -1.91 29.85
C GLU A 481 21.83 -1.79 28.42
N ASN A 482 22.35 -2.87 27.82
CA ASN A 482 23.05 -2.81 26.54
C ASN A 482 22.15 -3.05 25.34
N GLU A 483 21.20 -4.01 25.41
CA GLU A 483 20.39 -4.41 24.27
C GLU A 483 19.03 -3.68 24.24
N LEU A 484 18.40 -3.52 25.41
CA LEU A 484 17.17 -2.76 25.53
C LEU A 484 17.40 -1.26 25.76
N ALA A 485 18.66 -0.83 25.99
CA ALA A 485 19.04 0.54 26.35
C ALA A 485 18.15 1.10 27.49
N GLY A 486 17.82 0.24 28.45
CA GLY A 486 16.87 0.48 29.53
C GLY A 486 17.52 0.57 30.89
N THR A 487 16.67 0.64 31.91
CA THR A 487 17.08 0.64 33.33
C THR A 487 16.36 -0.48 34.07
N ILE A 488 17.04 -1.05 35.08
CA ILE A 488 16.49 -2.10 35.94
C ILE A 488 16.62 -1.72 37.40
N GLN A 489 15.57 -2.00 38.20
CA GLN A 489 15.53 -1.75 39.62
C GLN A 489 14.92 -2.96 40.36
N PHE A 490 15.54 -3.34 41.48
CA PHE A 490 15.07 -4.43 42.34
C PHE A 490 14.57 -3.80 43.64
N GLU A 491 13.30 -4.07 43.96
CA GLU A 491 12.63 -3.51 45.12
C GLU A 491 11.98 -4.64 45.93
N ARG A 492 11.88 -4.43 47.25
CA ARG A 492 11.08 -5.29 48.10
C ARG A 492 9.61 -4.86 47.96
N GLY A 493 8.75 -5.70 47.48
CA GLY A 493 7.31 -5.46 47.40
C GLY A 493 6.63 -5.50 48.76
N GLU A 494 5.34 -5.19 48.83
CA GLU A 494 4.53 -5.37 50.04
C GLU A 494 4.53 -6.84 50.50
N ARG A 495 4.54 -7.74 49.56
CA ARG A 495 4.80 -9.19 49.71
C ARG A 495 5.71 -9.58 48.56
N GLY A 496 6.81 -10.30 48.85
CA GLY A 496 7.71 -10.78 47.81
C GLY A 496 8.68 -9.75 47.22
N THR A 497 9.10 -10.00 46.00
CA THR A 497 10.03 -9.17 45.23
C THR A 497 9.34 -8.47 44.08
N GLN A 498 9.82 -7.26 43.77
CA GLN A 498 9.40 -6.52 42.59
C GLN A 498 10.63 -6.09 41.80
N VAL A 499 10.66 -6.46 40.51
CA VAL A 499 11.71 -6.04 39.57
C VAL A 499 11.07 -5.18 38.49
N LYS A 500 11.57 -3.96 38.36
CA LYS A 500 11.06 -2.96 37.44
C LYS A 500 12.05 -2.70 36.33
N ILE A 501 11.62 -2.78 35.10
CA ILE A 501 12.39 -2.51 33.89
C ILE A 501 11.72 -1.39 33.12
N ARG A 502 12.51 -0.42 32.64
CA ARG A 502 12.05 0.64 31.76
C ARG A 502 12.92 0.67 30.52
N PHE A 503 12.31 0.68 29.32
CA PHE A 503 13.03 0.76 28.06
C PHE A 503 12.16 1.46 27.00
N ASP A 504 12.80 1.94 25.92
CA ASP A 504 12.09 2.51 24.77
C ASP A 504 11.76 1.39 23.77
N ALA A 505 10.47 1.22 23.52
CA ALA A 505 9.97 0.23 22.56
C ALA A 505 10.06 0.70 21.09
N HIS A 506 10.64 1.89 20.84
CA HIS A 506 10.91 2.38 19.49
C HIS A 506 12.39 2.20 19.14
N TYR A 507 12.65 1.49 18.02
CA TYR A 507 13.98 1.43 17.42
C TYR A 507 14.07 2.44 16.26
N SER A 508 14.71 3.58 16.52
CA SER A 508 15.12 4.52 15.47
C SER A 508 16.52 4.12 15.02
N ARG A 509 16.69 3.59 13.81
CA ARG A 509 18.00 3.49 13.18
C ARG A 509 18.54 4.91 12.97
N SER A 510 19.58 5.29 13.73
CA SER A 510 20.42 6.45 13.44
C SER A 510 21.29 6.19 12.22
#